data_155c77f5e329da7f7352e3f4d77843f6
#
_entry.id   155c77f5e329da7f7352e3f4d77843f6
#
_cell.length_a   1.000
_cell.length_b   1.000
_cell.length_c   1.000
_cell.angle_alpha   90.00
_cell.angle_beta   90.00
_cell.angle_gamma   90.00
#
_symmetry.space_group_name_H-M   'P 1'
#
loop_
_entity.id
_entity.type
_entity.pdbx_description
1 polymer ?
#
loop_
_entity_poly.entity_id
_entity_poly.type
_entity_poly.pdbx_seq_one_letter_code
_entity_poly.pdbx_strand_id
1 'polypeptide(L)'
;MPKWGYSITDLNPEKTAKASGRDLRVSLKNAKEVCKTIKGMKTEEAKNLLRQVINKKTAIPFRRYKKKAGHRRGLQKAYAGKYPIRAAKRILQLLEGAEANAEFKGLDTERLRIIHAAATPSMKVRDYIPRAFGRMSPYFDTFTHVELVLEQIEAT
;
A
#
# COMPACT_ATOMS: atom_id res chain seq x y z
N MET A 1 -19.77 -8.76 -16.04
CA MET A 1 -18.50 -8.63 -15.29
C MET A 1 -18.61 -7.51 -14.27
N PRO A 2 -18.14 -7.69 -13.02
CA PRO A 2 -18.16 -6.60 -12.05
C PRO A 2 -17.28 -5.46 -12.54
N LYS A 3 -17.81 -4.25 -12.61
CA LYS A 3 -17.04 -3.04 -12.93
C LYS A 3 -16.21 -2.66 -11.68
N TRP A 4 -14.91 -2.81 -11.77
CA TRP A 4 -14.01 -2.38 -10.72
C TRP A 4 -13.77 -0.87 -10.83
N GLY A 5 -14.33 -0.12 -9.89
CA GLY A 5 -14.05 1.30 -9.72
C GLY A 5 -12.89 1.56 -8.75
N TYR A 6 -12.39 2.78 -8.76
CA TYR A 6 -11.51 3.29 -7.69
C TYR A 6 -12.38 3.90 -6.59
N SER A 7 -11.87 3.88 -5.36
CA SER A 7 -12.59 4.46 -4.20
C SER A 7 -12.65 6.00 -4.23
N ILE A 8 -11.89 6.63 -5.10
CA ILE A 8 -11.93 8.06 -5.37
C ILE A 8 -12.47 8.32 -6.78
N THR A 9 -13.44 9.22 -6.91
CA THR A 9 -14.15 9.51 -8.17
C THR A 9 -13.82 10.87 -8.76
N ASP A 10 -13.65 11.89 -7.93
CA ASP A 10 -13.46 13.28 -8.35
C ASP A 10 -11.99 13.56 -8.70
N LEU A 11 -11.57 13.08 -9.88
CA LEU A 11 -10.20 13.20 -10.36
C LEU A 11 -10.19 13.77 -11.78
N ASN A 12 -9.29 14.73 -12.01
CA ASN A 12 -9.02 15.22 -13.36
C ASN A 12 -8.27 14.14 -14.17
N PRO A 13 -8.88 13.56 -15.22
CA PRO A 13 -8.28 12.46 -15.98
C PRO A 13 -6.99 12.86 -16.72
N GLU A 14 -6.83 14.14 -17.05
CA GLU A 14 -5.66 14.65 -17.78
C GLU A 14 -4.43 14.78 -16.90
N LYS A 15 -4.61 15.08 -15.60
CA LYS A 15 -3.52 15.31 -14.64
C LYS A 15 -3.24 14.11 -13.74
N THR A 16 -4.02 13.03 -13.85
CA THR A 16 -3.91 11.89 -12.95
C THR A 16 -3.62 10.58 -13.65
N ALA A 17 -2.76 9.77 -13.05
CA ALA A 17 -2.52 8.38 -13.42
C ALA A 17 -2.96 7.44 -12.30
N LYS A 18 -3.57 6.32 -12.68
CA LYS A 18 -4.16 5.35 -11.74
C LYS A 18 -3.51 3.99 -11.92
N ALA A 19 -3.28 3.28 -10.83
CA ALA A 19 -2.92 1.87 -10.85
C ALA A 19 -3.60 1.12 -9.70
N SER A 20 -3.96 -0.12 -9.93
CA SER A 20 -4.55 -0.98 -8.91
C SER A 20 -3.97 -2.38 -8.94
N GLY A 21 -3.56 -2.87 -7.78
CA GLY A 21 -3.19 -4.26 -7.57
C GLY A 21 -4.37 -5.03 -7.00
N ARG A 22 -4.81 -6.05 -7.72
CA ARG A 22 -5.96 -6.88 -7.32
C ARG A 22 -5.48 -8.18 -6.70
N ASP A 23 -6.22 -8.66 -5.71
CA ASP A 23 -6.01 -9.96 -5.04
C ASP A 23 -4.55 -10.22 -4.63
N LEU A 24 -3.91 -9.19 -4.10
CA LEU A 24 -2.54 -9.31 -3.63
C LEU A 24 -2.51 -10.14 -2.34
N ARG A 25 -1.64 -11.16 -2.30
CA ARG A 25 -1.41 -11.97 -1.09
C ARG A 25 -0.54 -11.20 -0.09
N VAL A 26 -1.14 -10.17 0.50
CA VAL A 26 -0.51 -9.25 1.44
C VAL A 26 -1.46 -8.98 2.60
N SER A 27 -0.92 -8.86 3.81
CA SER A 27 -1.71 -8.51 4.97
C SER A 27 -2.34 -7.12 4.81
N LEU A 28 -3.67 -7.04 4.89
CA LEU A 28 -4.45 -5.80 4.83
C LEU A 28 -3.97 -4.76 5.85
N LYS A 29 -3.66 -5.19 7.08
CA LYS A 29 -3.19 -4.30 8.14
C LYS A 29 -1.87 -3.65 7.77
N ASN A 30 -0.93 -4.43 7.22
CA ASN A 30 0.36 -3.93 6.78
C ASN A 30 0.22 -3.01 5.57
N ALA A 31 -0.58 -3.39 4.57
CA ALA A 31 -0.83 -2.59 3.39
C ALA A 31 -1.46 -1.23 3.73
N LYS A 32 -2.45 -1.21 4.65
CA LYS A 32 -3.07 0.05 5.12
C LYS A 32 -2.09 1.02 5.76
N GLU A 33 -1.18 0.52 6.61
CA GLU A 33 -0.19 1.39 7.26
C GLU A 33 0.85 1.91 6.27
N VAL A 34 1.26 1.08 5.30
CA VAL A 34 2.16 1.52 4.21
C VAL A 34 1.47 2.59 3.36
N CYS A 35 0.26 2.34 2.85
CA CYS A 35 -0.51 3.29 2.06
C CYS A 35 -0.71 4.63 2.79
N LYS A 36 -1.03 4.56 4.09
CA LYS A 36 -1.18 5.77 4.93
C LYS A 36 0.12 6.56 5.04
N THR A 37 1.26 5.90 5.01
CA THR A 37 2.57 6.54 5.13
C THR A 37 2.99 7.21 3.83
N ILE A 38 2.78 6.55 2.68
CA ILE A 38 3.19 7.09 1.37
C ILE A 38 2.22 8.13 0.81
N LYS A 39 0.98 8.18 1.29
CA LYS A 39 -0.01 9.14 0.82
C LYS A 39 0.47 10.57 1.06
N GLY A 40 0.47 11.39 0.01
CA GLY A 40 0.92 12.78 0.04
C GLY A 40 2.42 12.98 -0.25
N MET A 41 3.21 11.92 -0.42
CA MET A 41 4.62 12.01 -0.79
C MET A 41 4.80 12.15 -2.31
N LYS A 42 5.94 12.71 -2.71
CA LYS A 42 6.40 12.62 -4.11
C LYS A 42 6.71 11.17 -4.46
N THR A 43 6.56 10.82 -5.73
CA THR A 43 6.73 9.43 -6.20
C THR A 43 8.13 8.88 -5.88
N GLU A 44 9.18 9.67 -6.14
CA GLU A 44 10.57 9.26 -5.84
C GLU A 44 10.84 9.07 -4.34
N GLU A 45 10.34 9.98 -3.50
CA GLU A 45 10.48 9.86 -2.05
C GLU A 45 9.82 8.60 -1.52
N ALA A 46 8.62 8.29 -2.04
CA ALA A 46 7.88 7.08 -1.69
C ALA A 46 8.64 5.81 -2.13
N LYS A 47 9.20 5.77 -3.34
CA LYS A 47 10.04 4.67 -3.81
C LYS A 47 11.25 4.45 -2.91
N ASN A 48 11.97 5.52 -2.58
CA ASN A 48 13.14 5.46 -1.72
C ASN A 48 12.79 4.97 -0.32
N LEU A 49 11.70 5.47 0.25
CA LEU A 49 11.18 4.99 1.54
C LEU A 49 10.85 3.48 1.49
N LEU A 50 10.14 3.03 0.46
CA LEU A 50 9.77 1.62 0.31
C LEU A 50 11.01 0.72 0.15
N ARG A 51 12.03 1.15 -0.61
CA ARG A 51 13.31 0.43 -0.73
C ARG A 51 14.04 0.35 0.61
N GLN A 52 14.05 1.44 1.39
CA GLN A 52 14.63 1.44 2.75
C GLN A 52 13.89 0.48 3.70
N VAL A 53 12.57 0.40 3.60
CA VAL A 53 11.74 -0.53 4.38
C VAL A 53 12.04 -1.98 3.99
N ILE A 54 12.19 -2.28 2.71
CA ILE A 54 12.55 -3.61 2.21
C ILE A 54 13.91 -4.04 2.77
N ASN A 55 14.87 -3.11 2.81
CA ASN A 55 16.21 -3.32 3.36
C ASN A 55 16.25 -3.22 4.91
N LYS A 56 15.10 -3.09 5.58
CA LYS A 56 14.97 -2.96 7.04
C LYS A 56 15.71 -1.76 7.66
N LYS A 57 16.06 -0.74 6.87
CA LYS A 57 16.73 0.48 7.35
C LYS A 57 15.75 1.42 8.04
N THR A 58 14.55 1.59 7.47
CA THR A 58 13.51 2.49 7.99
C THR A 58 12.23 1.71 8.30
N ALA A 59 11.67 1.91 9.49
CA ALA A 59 10.42 1.26 9.90
C ALA A 59 9.20 2.09 9.46
N ILE A 60 8.12 1.40 9.10
CA ILE A 60 6.82 2.04 8.87
C ILE A 60 6.11 2.23 10.22
N PRO A 61 5.59 3.44 10.52
CA PRO A 61 4.82 3.69 11.73
C PRO A 61 3.47 2.97 11.68
N PHE A 62 3.19 2.16 12.70
CA PHE A 62 1.91 1.49 12.88
C PHE A 62 1.05 2.31 13.83
N ARG A 63 0.11 3.06 13.29
CA ARG A 63 -0.73 3.98 14.05
C ARG A 63 -2.05 3.34 14.51
N ARG A 64 -2.69 2.55 13.66
CA ARG A 64 -3.94 1.87 13.96
C ARG A 64 -3.71 0.45 14.52
N TYR A 65 -2.84 -0.31 13.91
CA TYR A 65 -2.62 -1.73 14.23
C TYR A 65 -1.39 -1.92 15.15
N LYS A 66 -1.43 -1.29 16.32
CA LYS A 66 -0.29 -1.22 17.27
C LYS A 66 -0.02 -2.51 18.03
N LYS A 67 -1.01 -3.40 18.18
CA LYS A 67 -0.87 -4.63 18.96
C LYS A 67 0.29 -5.49 18.42
N LYS A 68 1.18 -5.94 19.32
CA LYS A 68 2.40 -6.72 19.01
C LYS A 68 3.34 -5.99 18.04
N ALA A 69 3.37 -4.67 18.04
CA ALA A 69 4.35 -3.86 17.35
C ALA A 69 5.33 -3.27 18.36
N GLY A 70 6.62 -3.55 18.18
CA GLY A 70 7.68 -3.04 19.05
C GLY A 70 7.94 -1.55 18.83
N HIS A 71 8.59 -0.92 19.80
CA HIS A 71 9.10 0.44 19.67
C HIS A 71 10.24 0.47 18.64
N ARG A 72 10.27 1.51 17.81
CA ARG A 72 11.32 1.70 16.81
C ARG A 72 11.87 3.11 16.87
N ARG A 73 13.20 3.21 16.81
CA ARG A 73 13.90 4.50 16.76
C ARG A 73 13.64 5.20 15.43
N GLY A 74 13.60 6.52 15.43
CA GLY A 74 13.46 7.33 14.22
C GLY A 74 12.02 7.51 13.69
N LEU A 75 11.01 6.99 14.37
CA LEU A 75 9.62 7.21 14.01
C LEU A 75 9.14 8.59 14.48
N GLN A 76 8.63 9.40 13.55
CA GLN A 76 8.00 10.66 13.88
C GLN A 76 6.52 10.47 14.24
N LYS A 77 6.08 11.07 15.36
CA LYS A 77 4.71 11.05 15.87
C LYS A 77 4.12 9.63 16.05
N ALA A 78 4.99 8.62 16.24
CA ALA A 78 4.61 7.25 16.51
C ALA A 78 5.74 6.51 17.23
N TYR A 79 5.39 5.58 18.11
CA TYR A 79 6.38 4.75 18.85
C TYR A 79 6.44 3.32 18.30
N ALA A 80 5.34 2.80 17.78
CA ALA A 80 5.23 1.44 17.28
C ALA A 80 5.53 1.38 15.78
N GLY A 81 6.43 0.49 15.37
CA GLY A 81 6.80 0.32 13.96
C GLY A 81 7.14 -1.12 13.60
N LYS A 82 6.94 -1.43 12.34
CA LYS A 82 7.30 -2.73 11.74
C LYS A 82 7.97 -2.53 10.38
N TYR A 83 8.54 -3.61 9.86
CA TYR A 83 9.09 -3.68 8.51
C TYR A 83 8.19 -4.58 7.64
N PRO A 84 7.13 -4.05 7.03
CA PRO A 84 6.19 -4.85 6.23
C PRO A 84 6.75 -5.14 4.82
N ILE A 85 7.83 -5.92 4.74
CA ILE A 85 8.61 -6.15 3.51
C ILE A 85 7.72 -6.64 2.35
N ARG A 86 6.83 -7.64 2.58
CA ARG A 86 5.96 -8.18 1.52
C ARG A 86 5.02 -7.11 0.97
N ALA A 87 4.44 -6.28 1.85
CA ALA A 87 3.55 -5.19 1.44
C ALA A 87 4.34 -4.10 0.69
N ALA A 88 5.50 -3.71 1.21
CA ALA A 88 6.36 -2.71 0.59
C ALA A 88 6.80 -3.12 -0.82
N LYS A 89 7.20 -4.38 -1.03
CA LYS A 89 7.57 -4.89 -2.37
C LYS A 89 6.42 -4.79 -3.36
N ARG A 90 5.22 -5.23 -2.97
CA ARG A 90 4.06 -5.21 -3.87
C ARG A 90 3.58 -3.79 -4.17
N ILE A 91 3.60 -2.91 -3.17
CA ILE A 91 3.23 -1.51 -3.35
C ILE A 91 4.28 -0.77 -4.19
N LEU A 92 5.57 -1.08 -4.06
CA LEU A 92 6.62 -0.54 -4.91
C LEU A 92 6.40 -0.91 -6.39
N GLN A 93 6.15 -2.18 -6.68
CA GLN A 93 5.82 -2.66 -8.04
C GLN A 93 4.59 -1.93 -8.61
N LEU A 94 3.56 -1.73 -7.78
CA LEU A 94 2.36 -1.01 -8.19
C LEU A 94 2.63 0.47 -8.45
N LEU A 95 3.51 1.09 -7.66
CA LEU A 95 3.92 2.48 -7.83
C LEU A 95 4.72 2.69 -9.13
N GLU A 96 5.62 1.77 -9.45
CA GLU A 96 6.35 1.75 -10.73
C GLU A 96 5.37 1.59 -11.92
N GLY A 97 4.36 0.73 -11.80
CA GLY A 97 3.29 0.62 -12.80
C GLY A 97 2.43 1.88 -12.93
N ALA A 98 2.16 2.58 -11.82
CA ALA A 98 1.42 3.84 -11.86
C ALA A 98 2.22 4.95 -12.55
N GLU A 99 3.53 4.97 -12.36
CA GLU A 99 4.46 5.89 -13.03
C GLU A 99 4.54 5.61 -14.54
N ALA A 100 4.67 4.35 -14.95
CA ALA A 100 4.62 3.97 -16.37
C ALA A 100 3.27 4.39 -17.03
N ASN A 101 2.16 4.28 -16.30
CA ASN A 101 0.87 4.79 -16.76
C ASN A 101 0.84 6.32 -16.87
N ALA A 102 1.57 7.03 -16.02
CA ALA A 102 1.72 8.48 -16.09
C ALA A 102 2.57 8.89 -17.30
N GLU A 103 3.69 8.22 -17.54
CA GLU A 103 4.53 8.43 -18.73
C GLU A 103 3.74 8.20 -20.03
N PHE A 104 2.95 7.12 -20.10
CA PHE A 104 2.09 6.84 -21.25
C PHE A 104 1.07 7.96 -21.52
N LYS A 105 0.64 8.66 -20.47
CA LYS A 105 -0.24 9.84 -20.61
C LYS A 105 0.52 11.14 -20.92
N GLY A 106 1.85 11.13 -20.98
CA GLY A 106 2.67 12.31 -21.20
C GLY A 106 2.79 13.21 -19.96
N LEU A 107 2.57 12.67 -18.76
CA LEU A 107 2.76 13.41 -17.51
C LEU A 107 4.24 13.44 -17.11
N ASP A 108 4.66 14.55 -16.51
CA ASP A 108 6.01 14.72 -15.99
C ASP A 108 6.22 13.88 -14.73
N THR A 109 7.07 12.86 -14.83
CA THR A 109 7.33 11.91 -13.76
C THR A 109 8.02 12.51 -12.54
N GLU A 110 8.82 13.56 -12.71
CA GLU A 110 9.52 14.23 -11.60
C GLU A 110 8.57 15.03 -10.70
N ARG A 111 7.40 15.40 -11.24
CA ARG A 111 6.38 16.21 -10.55
C ARG A 111 5.18 15.42 -10.06
N LEU A 112 5.28 14.10 -10.04
CA LEU A 112 4.19 13.24 -9.58
C LEU A 112 4.13 13.17 -8.06
N ARG A 113 2.91 13.27 -7.53
CA ARG A 113 2.58 13.12 -6.11
C ARG A 113 1.50 12.06 -5.93
N ILE A 114 1.60 11.29 -4.85
CA ILE A 114 0.59 10.30 -4.48
C ILE A 114 -0.55 11.02 -3.75
N ILE A 115 -1.66 11.28 -4.43
CA ILE A 115 -2.84 11.90 -3.83
C ILE A 115 -3.72 10.89 -3.13
N HIS A 116 -3.78 9.67 -3.66
CA HIS A 116 -4.59 8.61 -3.09
C HIS A 116 -3.81 7.30 -3.01
N ALA A 117 -3.85 6.67 -1.84
CA ALA A 117 -3.32 5.35 -1.58
C ALA A 117 -4.27 4.63 -0.61
N ALA A 118 -4.92 3.60 -1.07
CA ALA A 118 -5.87 2.83 -0.27
C ALA A 118 -5.62 1.33 -0.37
N ALA A 119 -5.90 0.62 0.72
CA ALA A 119 -5.88 -0.83 0.75
C ALA A 119 -7.21 -1.33 1.31
N THR A 120 -7.92 -2.13 0.52
CA THR A 120 -9.23 -2.70 0.84
C THR A 120 -9.16 -4.22 0.93
N PRO A 121 -10.00 -4.86 1.75
CA PRO A 121 -10.05 -6.31 1.80
C PRO A 121 -10.62 -6.87 0.50
N SER A 122 -10.06 -7.99 0.05
CA SER A 122 -10.56 -8.80 -1.02
C SER A 122 -11.13 -10.13 -0.49
N MET A 123 -11.03 -11.18 -1.27
CA MET A 123 -11.48 -12.51 -0.88
C MET A 123 -10.71 -13.07 0.32
N LYS A 124 -11.35 -13.97 1.03
CA LYS A 124 -10.70 -14.80 2.07
C LYS A 124 -10.67 -16.24 1.60
N VAL A 125 -9.47 -16.81 1.55
CA VAL A 125 -9.31 -18.25 1.38
C VAL A 125 -9.44 -18.87 2.75
N ARG A 126 -10.44 -19.73 2.90
CA ARG A 126 -10.74 -20.41 4.17
C ARG A 126 -9.86 -21.65 4.28
N ASP A 127 -9.15 -21.75 5.39
CA ASP A 127 -8.35 -22.90 5.76
C ASP A 127 -8.54 -23.17 7.25
N TYR A 128 -8.21 -24.37 7.69
CA TYR A 128 -8.48 -24.81 9.05
C TYR A 128 -7.30 -25.60 9.60
N ILE A 129 -6.97 -25.33 10.86
CA ILE A 129 -5.92 -26.06 11.57
C ILE A 129 -6.61 -27.13 12.45
N PRO A 130 -6.26 -28.43 12.31
CA PRO A 130 -6.74 -29.47 13.20
C PRO A 130 -6.36 -29.19 14.65
N ARG A 131 -7.27 -29.48 15.58
CA ARG A 131 -7.07 -29.35 17.01
C ARG A 131 -7.46 -30.65 17.73
N ALA A 132 -7.15 -30.72 19.04
CA ALA A 132 -7.52 -31.84 19.89
C ALA A 132 -9.05 -32.11 19.87
N PHE A 133 -9.43 -33.33 20.14
CA PHE A 133 -10.81 -33.81 20.19
C PHE A 133 -11.64 -33.63 18.90
N GLY A 134 -10.99 -33.80 17.73
CA GLY A 134 -11.64 -33.69 16.43
C GLY A 134 -12.14 -32.28 16.07
N ARG A 135 -11.72 -31.25 16.82
CA ARG A 135 -12.05 -29.84 16.54
C ARG A 135 -11.09 -29.24 15.54
N MET A 136 -11.46 -28.11 14.96
CA MET A 136 -10.62 -27.32 14.06
C MET A 136 -10.72 -25.83 14.39
N SER A 137 -9.64 -25.10 14.16
CA SER A 137 -9.58 -23.64 14.30
C SER A 137 -9.47 -23.00 12.93
N PRO A 138 -10.17 -21.88 12.65
CA PRO A 138 -10.06 -21.19 11.37
C PRO A 138 -8.65 -20.58 11.19
N TYR A 139 -8.10 -20.75 9.99
CA TYR A 139 -6.83 -20.18 9.56
C TYR A 139 -6.99 -19.59 8.17
N PHE A 140 -7.49 -18.35 8.10
CA PHE A 140 -7.87 -17.73 6.84
C PHE A 140 -6.75 -16.86 6.28
N ASP A 141 -6.44 -17.03 5.00
CA ASP A 141 -5.63 -16.08 4.22
C ASP A 141 -6.54 -14.99 3.63
N THR A 142 -6.20 -13.73 3.90
CA THR A 142 -6.94 -12.57 3.41
C THR A 142 -6.15 -11.90 2.30
N PHE A 143 -6.75 -11.81 1.12
CA PHE A 143 -6.20 -11.05 0.01
C PHE A 143 -6.58 -9.58 0.13
N THR A 144 -5.82 -8.72 -0.52
CA THR A 144 -5.95 -7.27 -0.41
C THR A 144 -5.90 -6.63 -1.79
N HIS A 145 -6.83 -5.72 -2.07
CA HIS A 145 -6.72 -4.79 -3.19
C HIS A 145 -5.96 -3.55 -2.72
N VAL A 146 -5.09 -3.03 -3.57
CA VAL A 146 -4.38 -1.78 -3.34
C VAL A 146 -4.62 -0.85 -4.51
N GLU A 147 -4.99 0.38 -4.23
CA GLU A 147 -5.23 1.44 -5.21
C GLU A 147 -4.26 2.57 -4.99
N LEU A 148 -3.65 3.04 -6.08
CA LEU A 148 -2.78 4.20 -6.08
C LEU A 148 -3.25 5.18 -7.17
N VAL A 149 -3.24 6.46 -6.84
CA VAL A 149 -3.47 7.55 -7.81
C VAL A 149 -2.35 8.56 -7.65
N LEU A 150 -1.71 8.85 -8.75
CA LEU A 150 -0.70 9.89 -8.90
C LEU A 150 -1.31 11.11 -9.56
N GLU A 151 -0.89 12.28 -9.17
CA GLU A 151 -1.26 13.55 -9.76
C GLU A 151 -0.01 14.37 -10.03
N GLN A 152 0.00 15.03 -11.18
CA GLN A 152 1.04 15.98 -11.53
C GLN A 152 0.81 17.32 -10.81
N ILE A 153 1.80 17.75 -10.04
CA ILE A 153 1.78 19.05 -9.35
C ILE A 153 2.14 20.14 -10.35
N GLU A 154 1.35 21.20 -10.38
CA GLU A 154 1.67 22.39 -11.15
C GLU A 154 2.93 23.06 -10.59
N ALA A 155 3.75 23.62 -11.47
CA ALA A 155 4.88 24.45 -11.04
C ALA A 155 4.33 25.71 -10.38
N THR A 156 4.65 25.86 -9.09
CA THR A 156 4.41 27.13 -8.38
C THR A 156 5.49 28.14 -8.76
#